data_67d983860b559930dd4e0feabe4329e0
#
_entry.id   67d983860b559930dd4e0feabe4329e0
#
_cell.length_a   1.000
_cell.length_b   1.000
_cell.length_c   1.000
_cell.angle_alpha   90.00
_cell.angle_beta   90.00
_cell.angle_gamma   90.00
#
_symmetry.space_group_name_H-M   'P 1'
#
loop_
_entity.id
_entity.type
_entity.pdbx_description
1 polymer ?
#
loop_
_entity_poly.entity_id
_entity_poly.type
_entity_poly.pdbx_seq_one_letter_code
_entity_poly.pdbx_strand_id
1 'polypeptide(L)'
;MAKSKNITIINFFGKQLKDRGLNISKIILFGSQARGGATAGSDIDIAIVSVDFRGKDIFKRVELIKEAERATIREFMVPLDIVPLTPEELESGCSLIAGYARAGRVFYAA
;
A
#
# COMPACT_ATOMS: atom_id res chain seq x y z
N MET A 1 -13.24 -15.59 0.73
CA MET A 1 -13.09 -14.82 1.95
C MET A 1 -12.36 -13.52 1.71
N ALA A 2 -12.70 -12.47 2.46
CA ALA A 2 -12.11 -11.13 2.26
C ALA A 2 -10.59 -11.14 2.36
N LYS A 3 -10.03 -11.89 3.31
CA LYS A 3 -8.58 -11.96 3.50
C LYS A 3 -7.85 -12.53 2.28
N SER A 4 -8.39 -13.60 1.70
CA SER A 4 -7.77 -14.21 0.52
C SER A 4 -7.77 -13.26 -0.67
N LYS A 5 -8.87 -12.53 -0.85
CA LYS A 5 -8.97 -11.55 -1.93
C LYS A 5 -7.98 -10.41 -1.73
N ASN A 6 -7.85 -9.92 -0.50
CA ASN A 6 -6.90 -8.84 -0.19
C ASN A 6 -5.47 -9.28 -0.44
N ILE A 7 -5.11 -10.50 -0.03
CA ILE A 7 -3.77 -11.04 -0.26
C ILE A 7 -3.48 -11.11 -1.76
N THR A 8 -4.43 -11.57 -2.55
CA THR A 8 -4.27 -11.67 -4.01
C THR A 8 -4.05 -10.29 -4.62
N ILE A 9 -4.84 -9.30 -4.20
CA ILE A 9 -4.74 -7.93 -4.71
C ILE A 9 -3.38 -7.33 -4.33
N ILE A 10 -2.97 -7.50 -3.07
CA ILE A 10 -1.70 -6.95 -2.59
C ILE A 10 -0.52 -7.59 -3.30
N ASN A 11 -0.55 -8.90 -3.51
CA ASN A 11 0.51 -9.59 -4.23
C ASN A 11 0.61 -9.12 -5.68
N PHE A 12 -0.52 -8.93 -6.34
CA PHE A 12 -0.55 -8.40 -7.71
C PHE A 12 0.05 -7.00 -7.75
N PHE A 13 -0.41 -6.12 -6.84
CA PHE A 13 0.06 -4.74 -6.77
C PHE A 13 1.57 -4.69 -6.50
N GLY A 14 2.04 -5.48 -5.54
CA GLY A 14 3.46 -5.56 -5.21
C GLY A 14 4.30 -6.00 -6.40
N LYS A 15 3.82 -6.99 -7.14
CA LYS A 15 4.51 -7.45 -8.34
C LYS A 15 4.58 -6.36 -9.40
N GLN A 16 3.47 -5.64 -9.61
CA GLN A 16 3.45 -4.53 -10.57
C GLN A 16 4.46 -3.46 -10.20
N LEU A 17 4.58 -3.14 -8.91
CA LEU A 17 5.54 -2.15 -8.45
C LEU A 17 6.98 -2.62 -8.67
N LYS A 18 7.27 -3.87 -8.33
CA LYS A 18 8.61 -4.43 -8.52
C LYS A 18 9.00 -4.51 -9.99
N ASP A 19 8.06 -4.88 -10.84
CA ASP A 19 8.31 -4.99 -12.27
C ASP A 19 8.66 -3.62 -12.87
N ARG A 20 8.22 -2.54 -12.21
CA ARG A 20 8.53 -1.17 -12.63
C ARG A 20 9.76 -0.60 -11.91
N GLY A 21 10.48 -1.42 -11.17
CA GLY A 21 11.75 -1.04 -10.56
C GLY A 21 11.67 -0.43 -9.18
N LEU A 22 10.51 -0.49 -8.51
CA LEU A 22 10.39 0.06 -7.17
C LEU A 22 10.88 -0.94 -6.13
N ASN A 23 11.73 -0.46 -5.23
CA ASN A 23 12.24 -1.27 -4.10
C ASN A 23 11.24 -1.20 -2.95
N ILE A 24 10.51 -2.28 -2.71
CA ILE A 24 9.50 -2.32 -1.67
C ILE A 24 10.09 -2.95 -0.41
N SER A 25 10.02 -2.21 0.70
CA SER A 25 10.41 -2.75 2.01
C SER A 25 9.24 -3.46 2.67
N LYS A 26 8.07 -2.83 2.67
CA LYS A 26 6.86 -3.40 3.28
C LYS A 26 5.63 -2.95 2.51
N ILE A 27 4.60 -3.79 2.54
CA ILE A 27 3.24 -3.43 2.14
C ILE A 27 2.36 -3.73 3.34
N ILE A 28 1.64 -2.71 3.81
CA ILE A 28 0.85 -2.82 5.03
C ILE A 28 -0.61 -2.52 4.70
N LEU A 29 -1.49 -3.45 5.05
CA LEU A 29 -2.93 -3.25 4.94
C LEU A 29 -3.41 -2.65 6.26
N PHE A 30 -4.14 -1.54 6.19
CA PHE A 30 -4.65 -0.89 7.38
C PHE A 30 -6.10 -0.43 7.14
N GLY A 31 -6.66 0.29 8.12
CA GLY A 31 -8.03 0.77 8.01
C GLY A 31 -9.05 -0.35 8.24
N SER A 32 -10.25 -0.17 7.69
CA SER A 32 -11.37 -1.09 7.93
C SER A 32 -11.11 -2.50 7.40
N GLN A 33 -10.36 -2.63 6.31
CA GLN A 33 -10.02 -3.93 5.74
C GLN A 33 -9.16 -4.75 6.69
N ALA A 34 -8.22 -4.10 7.38
CA ALA A 34 -7.33 -4.78 8.32
C ALA A 34 -8.12 -5.31 9.53
N ARG A 35 -9.20 -4.61 9.90
CA ARG A 35 -10.03 -5.01 11.04
C ARG A 35 -11.07 -6.07 10.67
N GLY A 36 -11.23 -6.35 9.39
CA GLY A 36 -12.21 -7.32 8.93
C GLY A 36 -13.65 -6.81 8.98
N GLY A 37 -13.84 -5.51 9.21
CA GLY A 37 -15.17 -4.91 9.28
C GLY A 37 -15.65 -4.25 7.99
N ALA A 38 -14.87 -4.37 6.92
CA ALA A 38 -15.19 -3.70 5.67
C ALA A 38 -16.34 -4.38 4.94
N THR A 39 -17.16 -3.58 4.28
CA THR A 39 -18.21 -4.08 3.40
C THR A 39 -17.68 -4.22 1.99
N ALA A 40 -18.44 -4.92 1.13
CA ALA A 40 -18.10 -5.01 -0.27
C ALA A 40 -18.05 -3.61 -0.89
N GLY A 41 -17.01 -3.34 -1.68
CA GLY A 41 -16.82 -2.04 -2.31
C GLY A 41 -16.09 -1.01 -1.47
N SER A 42 -15.71 -1.33 -0.23
CA SER A 42 -14.88 -0.45 0.57
C SER A 42 -13.49 -0.32 -0.03
N ASP A 43 -12.90 0.88 0.11
CA ASP A 43 -11.52 1.11 -0.33
C ASP A 43 -10.57 0.23 0.45
N ILE A 44 -9.53 -0.21 -0.22
CA ILE A 44 -8.44 -0.94 0.44
C ILE A 44 -7.35 0.06 0.76
N ASP A 45 -7.09 0.26 2.05
CA ASP A 45 -6.07 1.19 2.53
C ASP A 45 -4.73 0.47 2.65
N ILE A 46 -3.78 0.88 1.82
CA ILE A 46 -2.48 0.22 1.74
C ILE A 46 -1.37 1.25 1.92
N ALA A 47 -0.42 0.96 2.80
CA ALA A 47 0.81 1.74 2.90
C ALA A 47 1.91 0.98 2.17
N ILE A 48 2.61 1.69 1.29
CA ILE A 48 3.79 1.17 0.59
C ILE A 48 5.02 1.83 1.18
N VAL A 49 5.91 1.03 1.74
CA VAL A 49 7.13 1.54 2.35
C VAL A 49 8.30 1.26 1.40
N SER A 50 8.98 2.31 0.98
CA SER A 50 10.09 2.18 0.02
C SER A 50 11.15 3.24 0.26
N VAL A 51 12.41 2.84 0.14
CA VAL A 51 13.53 3.78 0.17
C VAL A 51 13.52 4.70 -1.04
N ASP A 52 12.86 4.28 -2.12
CA ASP A 52 12.79 5.08 -3.35
C ASP A 52 11.96 6.35 -3.18
N PHE A 53 11.20 6.46 -2.11
CA PHE A 53 10.42 7.65 -1.80
C PHE A 53 11.23 8.73 -1.08
N ARG A 54 12.46 8.42 -0.68
CA ARG A 54 13.31 9.40 0.01
C ARG A 54 13.57 10.60 -0.89
N GLY A 55 13.47 11.79 -0.30
CA GLY A 55 13.72 13.03 -1.02
C GLY A 55 12.66 13.41 -2.03
N LYS A 56 11.52 12.70 -2.05
CA LYS A 56 10.43 12.96 -3.00
C LYS A 56 9.20 13.44 -2.27
N ASP A 57 8.53 14.45 -2.84
CA ASP A 57 7.23 14.90 -2.33
C ASP A 57 6.14 13.91 -2.72
N ILE A 58 4.92 14.16 -2.25
CA ILE A 58 3.80 13.24 -2.49
C ILE A 58 3.52 13.08 -3.98
N PHE A 59 3.66 14.14 -4.76
CA PHE A 59 3.38 14.07 -6.20
C PHE A 59 4.36 13.16 -6.93
N LYS A 60 5.63 13.24 -6.57
CA LYS A 60 6.66 12.39 -7.17
C LYS A 60 6.51 10.95 -6.74
N ARG A 61 6.10 10.72 -5.49
CA ARG A 61 5.83 9.37 -4.99
C ARG A 61 4.66 8.74 -5.73
N VAL A 62 3.58 9.49 -5.93
CA VAL A 62 2.41 9.00 -6.67
C VAL A 62 2.80 8.66 -8.11
N GLU A 63 3.67 9.44 -8.73
CA GLU A 63 4.15 9.13 -10.08
C GLU A 63 4.79 7.75 -10.18
N LEU A 64 5.47 7.31 -9.13
CA LEU A 64 6.13 6.01 -9.12
C LEU A 64 5.15 4.85 -8.99
N ILE A 65 3.97 5.10 -8.42
CA ILE A 65 3.01 4.02 -8.12
C ILE A 65 1.77 4.04 -9.00
N LYS A 66 1.51 5.12 -9.71
CA LYS A 66 0.21 5.31 -10.39
C LYS A 66 -0.08 4.23 -11.45
N GLU A 67 0.92 3.79 -12.20
CA GLU A 67 0.68 2.80 -13.23
C GLU A 67 0.39 1.42 -12.62
N ALA A 68 1.09 1.07 -11.55
CA ALA A 68 0.82 -0.16 -10.82
C ALA A 68 -0.57 -0.12 -10.19
N GLU A 69 -0.94 1.02 -9.64
CA GLU A 69 -2.27 1.21 -9.05
C GLU A 69 -3.36 1.06 -10.11
N ARG A 70 -3.19 1.70 -11.27
CA ARG A 70 -4.15 1.58 -12.37
C ARG A 70 -4.31 0.15 -12.83
N ALA A 71 -3.21 -0.56 -12.98
CA ALA A 71 -3.25 -1.97 -13.41
C ALA A 71 -4.01 -2.82 -12.40
N THR A 72 -3.77 -2.58 -11.12
CA THR A 72 -4.41 -3.34 -10.04
C THR A 72 -5.91 -3.04 -9.98
N ILE A 73 -6.29 -1.77 -10.06
CA ILE A 73 -7.71 -1.39 -10.04
C ILE A 73 -8.43 -1.99 -11.25
N ARG A 74 -7.78 -1.95 -12.43
CA ARG A 74 -8.38 -2.52 -13.64
C ARG A 74 -8.59 -4.01 -13.51
N GLU A 75 -7.64 -4.73 -12.90
CA GLU A 75 -7.72 -6.18 -12.75
C GLU A 75 -8.79 -6.61 -11.76
N PHE A 76 -8.90 -5.93 -10.64
CA PHE A 76 -9.75 -6.37 -9.54
C PHE A 76 -11.00 -5.51 -9.34
N MET A 77 -11.07 -4.35 -10.00
CA MET A 77 -12.21 -3.44 -9.91
C MET A 77 -12.51 -3.01 -8.47
N VAL A 78 -11.45 -2.79 -7.69
CA VAL A 78 -11.54 -2.38 -6.28
C VAL A 78 -10.74 -1.10 -6.10
N PRO A 79 -11.33 -0.05 -5.48
CA PRO A 79 -10.58 1.18 -5.22
C PRO A 79 -9.44 0.94 -4.22
N LEU A 80 -8.31 1.57 -4.49
CA LEU A 80 -7.15 1.49 -3.61
C LEU A 80 -6.84 2.88 -3.08
N ASP A 81 -6.57 2.97 -1.78
CA ASP A 81 -6.10 4.19 -1.14
C ASP A 81 -4.65 3.95 -0.71
N ILE A 82 -3.71 4.52 -1.45
CA ILE A 82 -2.30 4.20 -1.30
C ILE A 82 -1.60 5.33 -0.56
N VAL A 83 -0.88 4.96 0.49
CA VAL A 83 -0.04 5.90 1.26
C VAL A 83 1.42 5.52 1.03
N PRO A 84 2.20 6.37 0.34
CA PRO A 84 3.63 6.10 0.14
C PRO A 84 4.45 6.65 1.30
N LEU A 85 5.23 5.78 1.94
CA LEU A 85 6.05 6.14 3.09
C LEU A 85 7.49 5.70 2.88
N THR A 86 8.44 6.47 3.42
CA THR A 86 9.81 5.97 3.57
C THR A 86 9.87 5.12 4.83
N PRO A 87 10.91 4.25 4.95
CA PRO A 87 11.09 3.49 6.19
C PRO A 87 11.21 4.41 7.41
N GLU A 88 11.86 5.56 7.25
CA GLU A 88 12.04 6.52 8.33
C GLU A 88 10.72 7.13 8.77
N GLU A 89 9.84 7.45 7.81
CA GLU A 89 8.53 8.01 8.13
C GLU A 89 7.66 7.00 8.88
N LEU A 90 7.74 5.74 8.50
CA LEU A 90 7.01 4.70 9.21
C LEU A 90 7.52 4.55 10.64
N GLU A 91 8.84 4.50 10.82
CA GLU A 91 9.46 4.31 12.14
C GLU A 91 9.23 5.50 13.06
N SER A 92 9.32 6.71 12.54
CA SER A 92 9.20 7.92 13.37
C SER A 92 7.78 8.15 13.89
N GLY A 93 6.78 7.67 13.17
CA GLY A 93 5.40 7.90 13.54
C GLY A 93 5.02 9.37 13.54
N CYS A 94 5.70 10.19 12.73
CA CYS A 94 5.49 11.63 12.73
C CYS A 94 4.14 12.08 12.20
N SER A 95 3.39 11.19 11.56
CA SER A 95 2.06 11.50 11.05
C SER A 95 1.04 10.50 11.58
N LEU A 96 -0.23 10.91 11.60
CA LEU A 96 -1.32 10.00 11.96
C LEU A 96 -1.37 8.81 11.02
N ILE A 97 -1.11 9.03 9.74
CA ILE A 97 -1.13 7.99 8.75
C ILE A 97 -0.05 6.94 9.03
N ALA A 98 1.16 7.38 9.39
CA ALA A 98 2.23 6.44 9.76
C ALA A 98 1.85 5.63 10.99
N GLY A 99 1.19 6.26 11.97
CA GLY A 99 0.69 5.56 13.15
C GLY A 99 -0.34 4.49 12.80
N TYR A 100 -1.29 4.81 11.93
CA TYR A 100 -2.27 3.84 11.47
C TYR A 100 -1.62 2.70 10.69
N ALA A 101 -0.64 3.01 9.85
CA ALA A 101 0.06 2.00 9.07
C ALA A 101 0.82 1.04 9.97
N ARG A 102 1.43 1.54 11.04
CA ARG A 102 2.16 0.69 11.99
C ARG A 102 1.24 -0.27 12.71
N ALA A 103 -0.02 0.12 12.93
CA ALA A 103 -1.02 -0.72 13.56
C ALA A 103 -1.66 -1.70 12.58
N GLY A 104 -1.37 -1.58 11.29
CA GLY A 104 -1.93 -2.45 10.27
C GLY A 104 -1.24 -3.80 10.19
N ARG A 105 -1.68 -4.59 9.21
CA ARG A 105 -1.14 -5.93 8.97
C ARG A 105 -0.13 -5.87 7.84
N VAL A 106 1.07 -6.44 8.09
CA VAL A 106 2.11 -6.49 7.08
C VAL A 106 1.88 -7.72 6.20
N PHE A 107 1.72 -7.48 4.89
CA PHE A 107 1.52 -8.55 3.91
C PHE A 107 2.76 -8.82 3.08
N TYR A 108 3.75 -7.92 3.12
CA TYR A 108 5.02 -8.10 2.42
C TYR A 108 6.11 -7.41 3.24
N ALA A 109 7.23 -8.08 3.39
CA ALA A 109 8.42 -7.51 4.01
C ALA A 109 9.64 -8.06 3.28
N ALA A 110 10.51 -7.15 2.82
CA ALA A 110 11.73 -7.56 2.12
C ALA A 110 12.76 -8.13 3.10
#